data_93eb088ec0017ff4214736508e2edbdb
#
_entry.id   93eb088ec0017ff4214736508e2edbdb
#
_cell.length_a   1.000
_cell.length_b   1.000
_cell.length_c   1.000
_cell.angle_alpha   90.00
_cell.angle_beta   90.00
_cell.angle_gamma   90.00
#
_symmetry.space_group_name_H-M   'P 1'
#
loop_
_entity.id
_entity.type
_entity.pdbx_description
1 polymer ?
#
loop_
_entity_poly.entity_id
_entity_poly.type
_entity_poly.pdbx_seq_one_letter_code
_entity_poly.pdbx_strand_id
1 'polypeptide(L)'
;EVDELRTSGSCSITGTVKGGSLRASGSCRIGQDLRVSIIQTSGSLSVGGNIIGEYIKISGSFRAEDVNVIDCEVYGSFKLKRVNCKKAFRAEMSGSCIVEEGIRAKDVDIRRAPEGKGEGFRVVLFNITLIEVGRGGIRKGGELKTKYIEAENTVYIENTECDIVKGRIVTIGPKCTIRKRLEYVESYNIDPTSKILGEVTKVEEISSTSEM
;
A
#
# COMPACT_ATOMS: atom_id res chain seq x y z
N GLU A 1 19.19 12.72 -15.49
CA GLU A 1 17.79 12.63 -15.92
C GLU A 1 17.68 11.59 -17.04
N VAL A 2 16.74 10.67 -16.96
CA VAL A 2 16.56 9.57 -17.92
C VAL A 2 15.10 9.44 -18.27
N ASP A 3 14.78 9.19 -19.55
CA ASP A 3 13.38 8.99 -19.96
C ASP A 3 12.83 7.68 -19.40
N GLU A 4 13.62 6.62 -19.49
CA GLU A 4 13.26 5.32 -18.97
C GLU A 4 14.48 4.60 -18.38
N LEU A 5 14.32 4.05 -17.17
CA LEU A 5 15.27 3.15 -16.53
C LEU A 5 14.69 1.74 -16.51
N ARG A 6 15.30 0.82 -17.27
CA ARG A 6 14.97 -0.61 -17.26
C ARG A 6 16.08 -1.45 -16.67
N THR A 7 15.75 -2.38 -15.80
CA THR A 7 16.71 -3.34 -15.26
C THR A 7 16.06 -4.72 -15.09
N SER A 8 16.82 -5.77 -15.42
CA SER A 8 16.39 -7.18 -15.30
C SER A 8 17.19 -7.97 -14.26
N GLY A 9 18.00 -7.33 -13.46
CA GLY A 9 18.84 -7.95 -12.44
C GLY A 9 18.97 -7.05 -11.23
N SER A 10 20.17 -6.94 -10.69
CA SER A 10 20.45 -6.04 -9.58
C SER A 10 20.87 -4.67 -10.10
N CYS A 11 20.18 -3.64 -9.66
CA CYS A 11 20.53 -2.25 -9.93
C CYS A 11 20.79 -1.52 -8.61
N SER A 12 21.85 -0.71 -8.56
CA SER A 12 22.13 0.14 -7.41
C SER A 12 22.59 1.52 -7.89
N ILE A 13 21.86 2.55 -7.45
CA ILE A 13 22.12 3.95 -7.75
C ILE A 13 22.24 4.68 -6.42
N THR A 14 23.35 5.36 -6.17
CA THR A 14 23.61 6.01 -4.88
C THR A 14 22.90 7.36 -4.72
N GLY A 15 22.56 8.02 -5.82
CA GLY A 15 21.92 9.33 -5.82
C GLY A 15 20.41 9.30 -6.05
N THR A 16 19.87 10.49 -6.36
CA THR A 16 18.48 10.70 -6.78
C THR A 16 18.27 10.29 -8.24
N VAL A 17 17.18 9.63 -8.53
CA VAL A 17 16.73 9.32 -9.89
C VAL A 17 15.56 10.22 -10.27
N LYS A 18 15.67 10.86 -11.46
CA LYS A 18 14.60 11.65 -12.06
C LYS A 18 14.38 11.17 -13.50
N GLY A 19 13.13 11.03 -13.90
CA GLY A 19 12.82 10.59 -15.28
C GLY A 19 11.34 10.31 -15.52
N GLY A 20 11.05 9.68 -16.63
CA GLY A 20 9.71 9.29 -17.03
C GLY A 20 9.26 8.00 -16.34
N SER A 21 10.05 6.93 -16.44
CA SER A 21 9.66 5.65 -15.88
C SER A 21 10.82 4.82 -15.32
N LEU A 22 10.51 4.03 -14.28
CA LEU A 22 11.35 2.98 -13.73
C LEU A 22 10.65 1.62 -13.91
N ARG A 23 11.29 0.69 -14.60
CA ARG A 23 10.84 -0.70 -14.72
C ARG A 23 11.94 -1.65 -14.28
N ALA A 24 11.68 -2.44 -13.23
CA ALA A 24 12.64 -3.37 -12.70
C ALA A 24 12.05 -4.78 -12.54
N SER A 25 12.73 -5.79 -13.07
CA SER A 25 12.49 -7.19 -12.73
C SER A 25 13.72 -7.73 -12.00
N GLY A 26 13.69 -7.71 -10.67
CA GLY A 26 14.80 -8.06 -9.81
C GLY A 26 14.97 -7.08 -8.67
N SER A 27 16.18 -6.82 -8.22
CA SER A 27 16.44 -5.92 -7.09
C SER A 27 16.91 -4.55 -7.58
N CYS A 28 16.19 -3.51 -7.22
CA CYS A 28 16.59 -2.13 -7.50
C CYS A 28 16.75 -1.36 -6.18
N ARG A 29 17.91 -0.74 -6.00
CA ARG A 29 18.20 0.13 -4.86
C ARG A 29 18.53 1.53 -5.35
N ILE A 30 17.87 2.54 -4.79
CA ILE A 30 18.11 3.96 -5.02
C ILE A 30 18.46 4.58 -3.66
N GLY A 31 19.62 5.20 -3.55
CA GLY A 31 20.15 5.69 -2.28
C GLY A 31 19.47 6.94 -1.75
N GLN A 32 18.84 7.74 -2.63
CA GLN A 32 18.14 8.98 -2.29
C GLN A 32 16.73 8.96 -2.87
N ASP A 33 16.24 10.09 -3.36
CA ASP A 33 14.87 10.24 -3.87
C ASP A 33 14.66 9.56 -5.23
N LEU A 34 13.43 9.16 -5.47
CA LEU A 34 12.95 8.68 -6.77
C LEU A 34 11.79 9.58 -7.25
N ARG A 35 12.01 10.29 -8.36
CA ARG A 35 11.04 11.21 -8.96
C ARG A 35 10.77 10.81 -10.40
N VAL A 36 9.78 9.96 -10.60
CA VAL A 36 9.41 9.42 -11.92
C VAL A 36 7.91 9.23 -12.02
N SER A 37 7.33 9.46 -13.19
CA SER A 37 5.88 9.32 -13.37
C SER A 37 5.39 7.90 -13.13
N ILE A 38 6.09 6.89 -13.63
CA ILE A 38 5.65 5.48 -13.56
C ILE A 38 6.72 4.61 -12.93
N ILE A 39 6.33 3.84 -11.92
CA ILE A 39 7.18 2.83 -11.27
C ILE A 39 6.49 1.46 -11.40
N GLN A 40 7.17 0.51 -12.04
CA GLN A 40 6.73 -0.88 -12.15
C GLN A 40 7.87 -1.81 -11.77
N THR A 41 7.67 -2.58 -10.70
CA THR A 41 8.71 -3.50 -10.20
C THR A 41 8.11 -4.87 -9.90
N SER A 42 8.72 -5.92 -10.46
CA SER A 42 8.52 -7.30 -10.01
C SER A 42 9.80 -7.78 -9.34
N GLY A 43 9.81 -7.74 -8.00
CA GLY A 43 10.99 -8.04 -7.18
C GLY A 43 11.12 -7.06 -6.03
N SER A 44 12.31 -6.55 -5.76
CA SER A 44 12.55 -5.66 -4.64
C SER A 44 12.86 -4.25 -5.09
N LEU A 45 12.13 -3.26 -4.56
CA LEU A 45 12.46 -1.85 -4.69
C LEU A 45 12.78 -1.26 -3.32
N SER A 46 13.97 -0.68 -3.19
CA SER A 46 14.39 0.05 -1.99
C SER A 46 14.83 1.46 -2.37
N VAL A 47 14.13 2.45 -1.85
CA VAL A 47 14.45 3.88 -2.01
C VAL A 47 14.83 4.42 -0.64
N GLY A 48 16.02 5.01 -0.53
CA GLY A 48 16.52 5.55 0.73
C GLY A 48 15.89 6.89 1.13
N GLY A 49 15.16 7.53 0.23
CA GLY A 49 14.44 8.79 0.43
C GLY A 49 12.99 8.68 0.01
N ASN A 50 12.48 9.80 -0.53
CA ASN A 50 11.08 9.96 -0.90
C ASN A 50 10.81 9.51 -2.34
N ILE A 51 9.56 9.10 -2.57
CA ILE A 51 9.06 8.80 -3.91
C ILE A 51 8.01 9.84 -4.28
N ILE A 52 8.19 10.43 -5.46
CA ILE A 52 7.24 11.35 -6.07
C ILE A 52 6.94 10.86 -7.49
N GLY A 53 5.67 10.66 -7.81
CA GLY A 53 5.27 10.16 -9.13
C GLY A 53 3.77 10.16 -9.35
N GLU A 54 3.35 9.45 -10.36
CA GLU A 54 1.93 9.32 -10.69
C GLU A 54 1.41 7.93 -10.36
N TYR A 55 2.08 6.90 -10.83
CA TYR A 55 1.64 5.53 -10.68
C TYR A 55 2.75 4.61 -10.17
N ILE A 56 2.45 3.86 -9.13
CA ILE A 56 3.32 2.82 -8.57
C ILE A 56 2.63 1.47 -8.65
N LYS A 57 3.34 0.47 -9.20
CA LYS A 57 2.96 -0.93 -9.11
C LYS A 57 4.16 -1.78 -8.72
N ILE A 58 4.08 -2.41 -7.58
CA ILE A 58 5.17 -3.25 -7.04
C ILE A 58 4.63 -4.62 -6.69
N SER A 59 5.30 -5.66 -7.21
CA SER A 59 5.09 -7.05 -6.82
C SER A 59 6.35 -7.57 -6.15
N GLY A 60 6.33 -7.69 -4.81
CA GLY A 60 7.48 -8.15 -4.03
C GLY A 60 7.75 -7.31 -2.79
N SER A 61 9.02 -6.93 -2.57
CA SER A 61 9.39 -6.14 -1.40
C SER A 61 9.53 -4.67 -1.73
N PHE A 62 8.92 -3.81 -0.93
CA PHE A 62 8.94 -2.37 -1.13
C PHE A 62 9.41 -1.63 0.13
N ARG A 63 10.41 -0.75 -0.02
CA ARG A 63 10.87 0.14 1.05
C ARG A 63 11.08 1.55 0.54
N ALA A 64 10.55 2.54 1.27
CA ALA A 64 10.78 3.96 1.03
C ALA A 64 10.47 4.76 2.32
N GLU A 65 10.82 6.04 2.32
CA GLU A 65 10.34 7.00 3.31
C GLU A 65 8.92 7.47 2.93
N ASP A 66 8.75 8.68 2.47
CA ASP A 66 7.44 9.21 2.08
C ASP A 66 7.12 8.86 0.62
N VAL A 67 5.93 8.32 0.39
CA VAL A 67 5.40 8.00 -0.93
C VAL A 67 4.28 8.99 -1.27
N ASN A 68 4.51 9.85 -2.25
CA ASN A 68 3.57 10.88 -2.71
C ASN A 68 3.25 10.66 -4.18
N VAL A 69 2.09 10.07 -4.48
CA VAL A 69 1.71 9.65 -5.83
C VAL A 69 0.21 9.85 -6.11
N ILE A 70 -0.21 9.59 -7.33
CA ILE A 70 -1.64 9.61 -7.66
C ILE A 70 -2.27 8.26 -7.30
N ASP A 71 -1.71 7.16 -7.78
CA ASP A 71 -2.18 5.80 -7.51
C ASP A 71 -1.02 4.89 -7.07
N CYS A 72 -1.26 4.03 -6.08
CA CYS A 72 -0.27 3.08 -5.58
C CYS A 72 -0.86 1.68 -5.42
N GLU A 73 -0.23 0.69 -6.04
CA GLU A 73 -0.57 -0.72 -5.94
C GLU A 73 0.64 -1.52 -5.44
N VAL A 74 0.48 -2.24 -4.33
CA VAL A 74 1.57 -3.07 -3.75
C VAL A 74 1.07 -4.48 -3.49
N TYR A 75 1.75 -5.46 -4.08
CA TYR A 75 1.51 -6.88 -3.94
C TYR A 75 2.71 -7.53 -3.25
N GLY A 76 2.65 -7.71 -1.93
CA GLY A 76 3.78 -8.28 -1.21
C GLY A 76 3.99 -7.74 0.19
N SER A 77 5.23 -7.46 0.54
CA SER A 77 5.61 -6.85 1.81
C SER A 77 6.14 -5.44 1.62
N PHE A 78 5.89 -4.56 2.57
CA PHE A 78 6.40 -3.20 2.48
C PHE A 78 6.75 -2.62 3.85
N LYS A 79 7.75 -1.74 3.83
CA LYS A 79 8.08 -0.88 4.95
C LYS A 79 8.23 0.55 4.46
N LEU A 80 7.28 1.40 4.83
CA LEU A 80 7.17 2.80 4.42
C LEU A 80 7.03 3.66 5.67
N LYS A 81 7.42 4.91 5.57
CA LYS A 81 7.18 5.88 6.64
C LYS A 81 5.78 6.46 6.51
N ARG A 82 5.42 7.02 5.36
CA ARG A 82 4.12 7.62 5.07
C ARG A 82 3.69 7.37 3.63
N VAL A 83 2.39 7.24 3.42
CA VAL A 83 1.80 7.10 2.08
C VAL A 83 0.72 8.16 1.88
N ASN A 84 0.85 8.95 0.82
CA ASN A 84 -0.13 9.91 0.37
C ASN A 84 -0.46 9.63 -1.10
N CYS A 85 -1.68 9.18 -1.37
CA CYS A 85 -2.18 8.94 -2.72
C CYS A 85 -3.32 9.91 -3.03
N LYS A 86 -3.24 10.59 -4.17
CA LYS A 86 -4.33 11.50 -4.59
C LYS A 86 -5.61 10.75 -4.98
N LYS A 87 -5.48 9.49 -5.43
CA LYS A 87 -6.62 8.64 -5.79
C LYS A 87 -6.69 7.42 -4.89
N ALA A 88 -5.92 6.38 -5.15
CA ALA A 88 -6.08 5.14 -4.43
C ALA A 88 -4.77 4.55 -3.92
N PHE A 89 -4.86 3.94 -2.76
CA PHE A 89 -3.86 3.03 -2.22
C PHE A 89 -4.46 1.62 -2.16
N ARG A 90 -3.87 0.69 -2.91
CA ARG A 90 -4.26 -0.72 -2.93
C ARG A 90 -3.10 -1.60 -2.52
N ALA A 91 -3.34 -2.49 -1.57
CA ALA A 91 -2.32 -3.44 -1.13
C ALA A 91 -2.90 -4.84 -0.99
N GLU A 92 -2.17 -5.83 -1.50
CA GLU A 92 -2.39 -7.24 -1.21
C GLU A 92 -1.17 -7.77 -0.46
N MET A 93 -1.35 -7.98 0.84
CA MET A 93 -0.26 -8.27 1.76
C MET A 93 0.07 -9.76 1.79
N SER A 94 1.31 -10.13 1.49
CA SER A 94 1.80 -11.51 1.58
C SER A 94 2.90 -11.71 2.63
N GLY A 95 3.20 -10.67 3.43
CA GLY A 95 4.20 -10.68 4.48
C GLY A 95 4.01 -9.52 5.46
N SER A 96 5.00 -9.22 6.25
CA SER A 96 4.96 -8.10 7.19
C SER A 96 4.93 -6.76 6.45
N CYS A 97 3.92 -5.95 6.71
CA CYS A 97 3.73 -4.63 6.14
C CYS A 97 3.73 -3.60 7.28
N ILE A 98 4.49 -2.53 7.11
CA ILE A 98 4.58 -1.45 8.08
C ILE A 98 4.47 -0.12 7.35
N VAL A 99 3.58 0.75 7.85
CA VAL A 99 3.59 2.17 7.52
C VAL A 99 3.72 2.92 8.84
N GLU A 100 4.89 3.48 9.11
CA GLU A 100 5.25 3.97 10.45
C GLU A 100 4.35 5.10 10.95
N GLU A 101 3.92 5.99 10.06
CA GLU A 101 3.01 7.08 10.39
C GLU A 101 1.59 6.74 9.92
N GLY A 102 1.34 6.70 8.62
CA GLY A 102 -0.01 6.41 8.15
C GLY A 102 -0.20 6.48 6.65
N ILE A 103 -1.43 6.20 6.25
CA ILE A 103 -1.88 6.13 4.87
C ILE A 103 -3.00 7.14 4.67
N ARG A 104 -2.85 8.01 3.66
CA ARG A 104 -3.90 8.92 3.19
C ARG A 104 -4.17 8.69 1.71
N ALA A 105 -5.43 8.56 1.34
CA ALA A 105 -5.85 8.44 -0.05
C ALA A 105 -7.30 8.91 -0.23
N LYS A 106 -7.77 8.97 -1.46
CA LYS A 106 -9.21 9.09 -1.71
C LYS A 106 -9.93 7.78 -1.42
N ASP A 107 -9.31 6.66 -1.80
CA ASP A 107 -9.79 5.32 -1.52
C ASP A 107 -8.65 4.43 -1.01
N VAL A 108 -8.91 3.62 0.01
CA VAL A 108 -7.95 2.68 0.59
C VAL A 108 -8.54 1.27 0.54
N ASP A 109 -7.83 0.34 -0.11
CA ASP A 109 -8.18 -1.08 -0.19
C ASP A 109 -6.96 -1.93 0.18
N ILE A 110 -6.98 -2.50 1.39
CA ILE A 110 -5.88 -3.31 1.93
C ILE A 110 -6.40 -4.69 2.24
N ARG A 111 -5.90 -5.67 1.51
CA ARG A 111 -6.33 -7.07 1.61
C ARG A 111 -5.18 -7.96 2.02
N ARG A 112 -5.52 -9.03 2.69
CA ARG A 112 -4.60 -10.13 2.94
C ARG A 112 -4.52 -11.00 1.69
N ALA A 113 -3.30 -11.33 1.24
CA ALA A 113 -3.13 -12.30 0.19
C ALA A 113 -3.75 -13.65 0.61
N PRO A 114 -4.47 -14.34 -0.27
CA PRO A 114 -5.07 -15.62 0.05
C PRO A 114 -4.00 -16.63 0.49
N GLU A 115 -4.28 -17.39 1.54
CA GLU A 115 -3.46 -18.51 1.94
C GLU A 115 -3.65 -19.64 0.92
N GLY A 116 -2.59 -20.04 0.25
CA GLY A 116 -2.67 -21.12 -0.75
C GLY A 116 -1.34 -21.84 -0.95
N LYS A 117 -1.42 -23.13 -1.16
CA LYS A 117 -0.34 -23.91 -1.78
C LYS A 117 -0.21 -23.39 -3.20
N GLY A 118 0.96 -22.90 -3.57
CA GLY A 118 1.37 -22.28 -4.82
C GLY A 118 0.73 -22.71 -6.15
N GLU A 119 -0.57 -22.59 -6.27
CA GLU A 119 -1.24 -22.58 -7.55
C GLU A 119 -1.40 -21.12 -7.98
N GLY A 120 -1.00 -20.85 -9.20
CA GLY A 120 -0.90 -19.52 -9.75
C GLY A 120 -2.15 -18.67 -9.55
N PHE A 121 -1.98 -17.47 -9.01
CA PHE A 121 -3.06 -16.55 -8.72
C PHE A 121 -3.36 -15.66 -9.93
N ARG A 122 -4.63 -15.60 -10.30
CA ARG A 122 -5.12 -14.77 -11.39
C ARG A 122 -5.94 -13.62 -10.82
N VAL A 123 -5.39 -12.43 -10.82
CA VAL A 123 -6.17 -11.21 -10.53
C VAL A 123 -6.80 -10.72 -11.83
N VAL A 124 -8.10 -10.68 -11.87
CA VAL A 124 -8.86 -10.02 -12.94
C VAL A 124 -9.42 -8.72 -12.36
N LEU A 125 -8.83 -7.60 -12.71
CA LEU A 125 -9.38 -6.27 -12.45
C LEU A 125 -9.63 -5.60 -13.81
N PHE A 126 -10.88 -5.25 -14.08
CA PHE A 126 -11.30 -4.50 -15.26
C PHE A 126 -10.79 -5.07 -16.60
N ASN A 127 -11.14 -6.33 -16.95
CA ASN A 127 -10.85 -6.95 -18.24
C ASN A 127 -9.38 -6.99 -18.70
N ILE A 128 -8.42 -6.83 -17.81
CA ILE A 128 -7.00 -6.97 -18.13
C ILE A 128 -6.46 -8.19 -17.37
N THR A 129 -6.07 -9.22 -18.13
CA THR A 129 -5.38 -10.40 -17.60
C THR A 129 -3.97 -10.02 -17.20
N LEU A 130 -3.66 -10.06 -15.91
CA LEU A 130 -2.32 -9.81 -15.38
C LEU A 130 -1.72 -11.08 -14.81
N ILE A 131 -0.76 -11.60 -15.56
CA ILE A 131 0.38 -12.46 -15.21
C ILE A 131 0.14 -13.59 -14.20
N GLU A 132 0.30 -14.76 -14.70
CA GLU A 132 0.52 -16.04 -14.04
C GLU A 132 1.96 -16.09 -13.50
N VAL A 133 2.16 -16.27 -12.18
CA VAL A 133 3.46 -16.59 -11.59
C VAL A 133 3.34 -17.89 -10.84
N GLY A 134 3.98 -18.90 -11.37
CA GLY A 134 4.07 -20.22 -10.77
C GLY A 134 5.18 -20.35 -9.73
N ARG A 135 4.96 -21.27 -8.81
CA ARG A 135 5.81 -22.01 -7.84
C ARG A 135 6.04 -21.44 -6.46
N GLY A 136 5.35 -22.08 -5.49
CA GLY A 136 5.98 -22.88 -4.44
C GLY A 136 6.36 -22.12 -3.17
N GLY A 137 5.44 -22.05 -2.22
CA GLY A 137 5.67 -21.72 -0.82
C GLY A 137 4.33 -21.48 -0.13
N ILE A 138 4.16 -21.98 1.08
CA ILE A 138 3.00 -21.62 1.91
C ILE A 138 3.10 -20.12 2.16
N ARG A 139 2.32 -19.31 1.45
CA ARG A 139 2.23 -17.88 1.72
C ARG A 139 1.37 -17.70 2.96
N LYS A 140 2.00 -17.33 4.07
CA LYS A 140 1.26 -16.78 5.21
C LYS A 140 0.74 -15.41 4.77
N GLY A 141 -0.56 -15.19 4.87
CA GLY A 141 -1.14 -13.88 4.58
C GLY A 141 -0.51 -12.80 5.43
N GLY A 142 -0.30 -11.62 4.83
CA GLY A 142 0.41 -10.53 5.47
C GLY A 142 -0.40 -9.81 6.55
N GLU A 143 0.29 -9.04 7.37
CA GLU A 143 -0.26 -8.18 8.42
C GLU A 143 0.26 -6.75 8.23
N LEU A 144 -0.63 -5.75 8.34
CA LEU A 144 -0.25 -4.34 8.33
C LEU A 144 -0.26 -3.76 9.75
N LYS A 145 0.79 -2.99 10.07
CA LYS A 145 0.82 -2.12 11.25
C LYS A 145 1.03 -0.67 10.82
N THR A 146 0.16 0.21 11.32
CA THR A 146 0.24 1.65 11.05
C THR A 146 -0.41 2.46 12.18
N LYS A 147 -0.17 3.78 12.22
CA LYS A 147 -0.83 4.64 13.20
C LYS A 147 -2.20 5.09 12.73
N TYR A 148 -2.31 5.53 11.46
CA TYR A 148 -3.61 5.96 10.93
C TYR A 148 -3.84 5.52 9.48
N ILE A 149 -5.12 5.37 9.15
CA ILE A 149 -5.63 5.19 7.79
C ILE A 149 -6.75 6.20 7.60
N GLU A 150 -6.60 7.07 6.62
CA GLU A 150 -7.56 8.12 6.31
C GLU A 150 -7.90 8.08 4.82
N ALA A 151 -9.19 7.98 4.52
CA ALA A 151 -9.69 8.05 3.15
C ALA A 151 -10.84 9.06 3.03
N GLU A 152 -10.83 9.82 1.93
CA GLU A 152 -11.94 10.74 1.63
C GLU A 152 -13.26 9.99 1.38
N ASN A 153 -13.21 8.85 0.68
CA ASN A 153 -14.38 8.05 0.31
C ASN A 153 -14.42 6.73 1.08
N THR A 154 -13.65 5.74 0.63
CA THR A 154 -13.79 4.36 1.09
C THR A 154 -12.55 3.82 1.78
N VAL A 155 -12.77 3.11 2.87
CA VAL A 155 -11.74 2.30 3.53
C VAL A 155 -12.21 0.86 3.56
N TYR A 156 -11.41 -0.04 2.99
CA TYR A 156 -11.48 -1.48 3.20
C TYR A 156 -10.14 -1.99 3.71
N ILE A 157 -10.13 -2.66 4.85
CA ILE A 157 -8.88 -3.20 5.45
C ILE A 157 -9.09 -4.60 6.01
N GLU A 158 -8.07 -5.46 5.85
CA GLU A 158 -7.97 -6.79 6.44
C GLU A 158 -6.66 -6.95 7.18
N ASN A 159 -6.64 -7.78 8.22
CA ASN A 159 -5.45 -8.16 8.99
C ASN A 159 -4.54 -6.96 9.33
N THR A 160 -5.16 -5.89 9.80
CA THR A 160 -4.54 -4.59 10.03
C THR A 160 -4.66 -4.19 11.50
N GLU A 161 -3.54 -3.78 12.07
CA GLU A 161 -3.47 -3.16 13.38
C GLU A 161 -3.15 -1.67 13.23
N CYS A 162 -4.07 -0.79 13.65
CA CYS A 162 -3.87 0.66 13.60
C CYS A 162 -4.53 1.38 14.77
N ASP A 163 -4.13 2.63 15.00
CA ASP A 163 -4.70 3.46 16.06
C ASP A 163 -6.02 4.12 15.59
N ILE A 164 -6.02 4.69 14.41
CA ILE A 164 -7.13 5.51 13.90
C ILE A 164 -7.50 5.12 12.49
N VAL A 165 -8.79 4.95 12.24
CA VAL A 165 -9.36 4.79 10.89
C VAL A 165 -10.38 5.89 10.65
N LYS A 166 -10.28 6.57 9.51
CA LYS A 166 -11.24 7.59 9.08
C LYS A 166 -11.66 7.35 7.64
N GLY A 167 -12.94 7.46 7.36
CA GLY A 167 -13.45 7.34 6.00
C GLY A 167 -14.93 7.68 5.90
N ARG A 168 -15.38 7.98 4.69
CA ARG A 168 -16.81 8.20 4.46
C ARG A 168 -17.61 6.90 4.64
N ILE A 169 -17.15 5.85 3.99
CA ILE A 169 -17.65 4.48 4.14
C ILE A 169 -16.48 3.61 4.62
N VAL A 170 -16.62 2.97 5.78
CA VAL A 170 -15.55 2.19 6.38
C VAL A 170 -15.97 0.72 6.51
N THR A 171 -15.20 -0.18 5.89
CA THR A 171 -15.38 -1.62 6.05
C THR A 171 -14.13 -2.21 6.70
N ILE A 172 -14.30 -2.68 7.92
CA ILE A 172 -13.29 -3.40 8.66
C ILE A 172 -13.49 -4.89 8.39
N GLY A 173 -12.68 -5.43 7.51
CA GLY A 173 -12.64 -6.86 7.17
C GLY A 173 -12.02 -7.69 8.30
N PRO A 174 -11.71 -8.97 8.04
CA PRO A 174 -11.29 -9.90 9.08
C PRO A 174 -9.95 -9.58 9.74
N LYS A 175 -9.84 -9.93 11.02
CA LYS A 175 -8.59 -9.89 11.83
C LYS A 175 -7.98 -8.48 11.97
N CYS A 176 -8.79 -7.45 12.01
CA CYS A 176 -8.33 -6.09 12.29
C CYS A 176 -8.42 -5.74 13.76
N THR A 177 -7.54 -4.83 14.20
CA THR A 177 -7.60 -4.23 15.54
C THR A 177 -7.43 -2.72 15.43
N ILE A 178 -8.47 -1.96 15.75
CA ILE A 178 -8.46 -0.51 15.83
C ILE A 178 -8.34 -0.11 17.30
N ARG A 179 -7.24 0.56 17.67
CA ARG A 179 -6.91 0.77 19.08
C ARG A 179 -7.58 1.97 19.71
N LYS A 180 -7.72 3.09 18.97
CA LYS A 180 -8.16 4.36 19.57
C LYS A 180 -9.48 4.87 19.00
N ARG A 181 -9.63 4.96 17.66
CA ARG A 181 -10.80 5.61 17.09
C ARG A 181 -11.12 5.14 15.66
N LEU A 182 -12.41 4.98 15.39
CA LEU A 182 -12.98 4.86 14.06
C LEU A 182 -13.93 6.03 13.83
N GLU A 183 -13.67 6.85 12.81
CA GLU A 183 -14.54 7.94 12.39
C GLU A 183 -15.13 7.64 11.00
N TYR A 184 -16.45 7.83 10.86
CA TYR A 184 -17.14 7.60 9.60
C TYR A 184 -18.22 8.67 9.35
N VAL A 185 -18.54 8.92 8.07
CA VAL A 185 -19.59 9.88 7.68
C VAL A 185 -20.90 9.18 7.37
N GLU A 186 -20.91 8.21 6.47
CA GLU A 186 -22.11 7.53 6.01
C GLU A 186 -22.39 6.24 6.76
N SER A 187 -21.46 5.31 6.68
CA SER A 187 -21.63 3.99 7.27
C SER A 187 -20.30 3.32 7.64
N TYR A 188 -20.37 2.40 8.58
CA TYR A 188 -19.29 1.46 8.82
C TYR A 188 -19.82 0.02 8.96
N ASN A 189 -18.97 -0.94 8.60
CA ASN A 189 -19.22 -2.36 8.82
C ASN A 189 -17.97 -3.01 9.42
N ILE A 190 -18.14 -3.99 10.28
CA ILE A 190 -17.05 -4.71 10.95
C ILE A 190 -17.26 -6.21 10.87
N ASP A 191 -16.22 -6.92 10.45
CA ASP A 191 -16.16 -8.38 10.49
C ASP A 191 -16.16 -8.87 11.96
N PRO A 192 -16.89 -9.95 12.32
CA PRO A 192 -16.96 -10.47 13.69
C PRO A 192 -15.60 -10.89 14.30
N THR A 193 -14.59 -11.15 13.48
CA THR A 193 -13.23 -11.51 13.94
C THR A 193 -12.37 -10.29 14.26
N SER A 194 -12.86 -9.09 14.01
CA SER A 194 -12.16 -7.82 14.21
C SER A 194 -12.60 -7.12 15.48
N LYS A 195 -11.75 -6.22 15.99
CA LYS A 195 -12.00 -5.50 17.24
C LYS A 195 -11.73 -4.01 17.08
N ILE A 196 -12.66 -3.22 17.62
CA ILE A 196 -12.45 -1.79 17.85
C ILE A 196 -12.36 -1.62 19.37
N LEU A 197 -11.19 -1.23 19.88
CA LEU A 197 -10.93 -1.09 21.32
C LEU A 197 -11.25 0.32 21.83
N GLY A 198 -11.31 1.28 20.90
CA GLY A 198 -11.57 2.67 21.21
C GLY A 198 -12.97 3.11 20.78
N GLU A 199 -13.12 4.39 20.47
CA GLU A 199 -14.39 5.01 20.16
C GLU A 199 -14.78 4.83 18.70
N VAL A 200 -16.07 4.71 18.44
CA VAL A 200 -16.67 4.75 17.10
C VAL A 200 -17.54 5.99 17.01
N THR A 201 -17.18 6.90 16.13
CA THR A 201 -17.85 8.21 16.04
C THR A 201 -18.33 8.50 14.62
N LYS A 202 -19.60 8.87 14.50
CA LYS A 202 -20.13 9.44 13.25
C LYS A 202 -19.77 10.93 13.22
N VAL A 203 -19.16 11.38 12.11
CA VAL A 203 -18.77 12.78 11.88
C VAL A 203 -19.49 13.34 10.66
N GLU A 204 -19.58 14.66 10.54
CA GLU A 204 -20.23 15.29 9.39
C GLU A 204 -19.32 15.26 8.15
N GLU A 205 -18.03 15.47 8.36
CA GLU A 205 -17.00 15.46 7.32
C GLU A 205 -15.71 14.81 7.84
N ILE A 206 -14.93 14.23 6.94
CA ILE A 206 -13.57 13.80 7.26
C ILE A 206 -12.68 15.04 7.23
N SER A 207 -12.40 15.59 8.41
CA SER A 207 -11.40 16.64 8.53
C SER A 207 -10.02 16.05 8.25
N SER A 208 -9.41 16.44 7.13
CA SER A 208 -8.01 16.14 6.87
C SER A 208 -7.18 16.78 8.00
N THR A 209 -6.56 15.97 8.81
CA THR A 209 -5.61 16.47 9.81
C THR A 209 -4.41 17.00 9.04
N SER A 210 -4.45 18.30 8.72
CA SER A 210 -3.30 19.05 8.23
C SER A 210 -2.36 19.28 9.41
N GLU A 211 -1.60 18.28 9.77
CA GLU A 211 -0.37 18.50 10.50
C GLU A 211 0.73 18.72 9.46
N MET A 212 1.18 19.98 9.43
CA MET A 212 2.37 20.47 8.72
C MET A 212 3.63 19.72 9.13
#